data_b5f94bd7b050f7b7713a07a4d814fb00
#
_entry.id   b5f94bd7b050f7b7713a07a4d814fb00
#
_cell.length_a   1.000
_cell.length_b   1.000
_cell.length_c   1.000
_cell.angle_alpha   90.00
_cell.angle_beta   90.00
_cell.angle_gamma   90.00
#
_symmetry.space_group_name_H-M   'P 1'
#
loop_
_entity.id
_entity.type
_entity.pdbx_description
1 polymer ?
#
loop_
_entity_poly.entity_id
_entity_poly.type
_entity_poly.pdbx_seq_one_letter_code
_entity_poly.pdbx_strand_id
1 'polypeptide(L)'
;AQDLAALQAENRKEEIDRMQAGTEKKLAQIEYDYNARKEEINRQEADWKRENKEAGISTGDNGLTREQQDALEKARASNTESRKKAETDVYREEAEAMRDYLKEYGTFQQQKLAIAEEYAEKIRKAQSQGERLTLEKQRDAAVHKVDMEALTQKIDWGAAFGDLTGLLADQMKNLLGELKQYVKTDEFKKSGAADQQVVYDAIERIQSMLPGGNGTLDFARLQTQMHALGDAV
;
A
#
# COMPACT_ATOMS: atom_id res chain seq x y z
N ALA A 1 24.86 -16.95 39.01
CA ALA A 1 24.08 -15.87 38.37
C ALA A 1 24.30 -15.81 36.84
N GLN A 2 25.53 -15.95 36.35
CA GLN A 2 25.83 -15.94 34.90
C GLN A 2 25.23 -17.15 34.17
N ASP A 3 25.28 -18.35 34.75
CA ASP A 3 24.71 -19.56 34.18
C ASP A 3 23.18 -19.48 34.02
N LEU A 4 22.49 -18.86 35.00
CA LEU A 4 21.04 -18.64 34.93
C LEU A 4 20.66 -17.67 33.78
N ALA A 5 21.39 -16.59 33.66
CA ALA A 5 21.14 -15.62 32.58
C ALA A 5 21.40 -16.24 31.18
N ALA A 6 22.46 -17.04 31.05
CA ALA A 6 22.75 -17.75 29.82
C ALA A 6 21.63 -18.76 29.46
N LEU A 7 21.16 -19.55 30.42
CA LEU A 7 20.05 -20.47 30.20
C LEU A 7 18.75 -19.77 29.83
N GLN A 8 18.45 -18.61 30.47
CA GLN A 8 17.27 -17.81 30.13
C GLN A 8 17.34 -17.24 28.70
N ALA A 9 18.53 -16.79 28.28
CA ALA A 9 18.74 -16.31 26.93
C ALA A 9 18.58 -17.43 25.88
N GLU A 10 19.10 -18.64 26.18
CA GLU A 10 18.94 -19.80 25.31
C GLU A 10 17.48 -20.23 25.18
N ASN A 11 16.76 -20.36 26.29
CA ASN A 11 15.33 -20.65 26.28
C ASN A 11 14.54 -19.63 25.47
N ARG A 12 14.85 -18.34 25.61
CA ARG A 12 14.18 -17.29 24.87
C ARG A 12 14.44 -17.38 23.37
N LYS A 13 15.66 -17.72 22.99
CA LYS A 13 16.02 -17.96 21.59
C LYS A 13 15.24 -19.14 21.00
N GLU A 14 15.16 -20.24 21.72
CA GLU A 14 14.36 -21.40 21.30
C GLU A 14 12.87 -21.08 21.14
N GLU A 15 12.30 -20.26 22.03
CA GLU A 15 10.92 -19.78 21.89
C GLU A 15 10.73 -19.00 20.60
N ILE A 16 11.63 -18.06 20.30
CA ILE A 16 11.59 -17.26 19.07
C ILE A 16 11.73 -18.15 17.84
N ASP A 17 12.63 -19.13 17.85
CA ASP A 17 12.85 -20.05 16.73
C ASP A 17 11.59 -20.89 16.43
N ARG A 18 10.79 -21.23 17.44
CA ARG A 18 9.50 -21.94 17.29
C ARG A 18 8.35 -21.06 16.83
N MET A 19 8.47 -19.75 16.89
CA MET A 19 7.43 -18.83 16.41
C MET A 19 7.22 -18.96 14.89
N GLN A 20 5.99 -18.80 14.45
CA GLN A 20 5.69 -18.71 13.01
C GLN A 20 6.37 -17.49 12.40
N ALA A 21 6.78 -17.62 11.13
CA ALA A 21 7.34 -16.50 10.40
C ALA A 21 6.32 -15.35 10.28
N GLY A 22 6.76 -14.13 10.55
CA GLY A 22 5.90 -12.94 10.52
C GLY A 22 6.48 -11.79 11.33
N THR A 23 5.73 -10.72 11.42
CA THR A 23 6.09 -9.49 12.14
C THR A 23 6.44 -9.76 13.60
N GLU A 24 5.65 -10.58 14.31
CA GLU A 24 5.88 -10.90 15.73
C GLU A 24 7.24 -11.59 15.95
N LYS A 25 7.60 -12.55 15.10
CA LYS A 25 8.91 -13.23 15.18
C LYS A 25 10.06 -12.25 14.96
N LYS A 26 9.95 -11.37 13.96
CA LYS A 26 10.96 -10.34 13.67
C LYS A 26 11.13 -9.39 14.86
N LEU A 27 10.04 -8.91 15.46
CA LEU A 27 10.08 -8.02 16.62
C LEU A 27 10.68 -8.73 17.85
N ALA A 28 10.33 -9.99 18.09
CA ALA A 28 10.90 -10.79 19.19
C ALA A 28 12.42 -11.00 19.01
N GLN A 29 12.90 -11.20 17.77
CA GLN A 29 14.32 -11.31 17.47
C GLN A 29 15.05 -9.98 17.71
N ILE A 30 14.47 -8.87 17.29
CA ILE A 30 15.04 -7.53 17.53
C ILE A 30 15.19 -7.25 19.04
N GLU A 31 14.18 -7.60 19.82
CA GLU A 31 14.23 -7.45 21.29
C GLU A 31 15.28 -8.37 21.93
N TYR A 32 15.40 -9.59 21.46
CA TYR A 32 16.43 -10.53 21.91
C TYR A 32 17.83 -9.98 21.62
N ASP A 33 18.11 -9.53 20.41
CA ASP A 33 19.40 -9.00 19.99
C ASP A 33 19.77 -7.72 20.77
N TYR A 34 18.78 -6.84 20.99
CA TYR A 34 18.94 -5.66 21.84
C TYR A 34 19.36 -6.00 23.25
N ASN A 35 18.68 -6.97 23.88
CA ASN A 35 18.98 -7.39 25.24
C ASN A 35 20.33 -8.12 25.34
N ALA A 36 20.67 -8.97 24.36
CA ALA A 36 21.97 -9.62 24.29
C ALA A 36 23.11 -8.59 24.22
N ARG A 37 22.95 -7.56 23.38
CA ARG A 37 23.94 -6.48 23.26
C ARG A 37 24.02 -5.62 24.51
N LYS A 38 22.89 -5.35 25.17
CA LYS A 38 22.85 -4.65 26.44
C LYS A 38 23.62 -5.38 27.54
N GLU A 39 23.44 -6.70 27.62
CA GLU A 39 24.18 -7.54 28.57
C GLU A 39 25.69 -7.57 28.30
N GLU A 40 26.09 -7.57 27.02
CA GLU A 40 27.49 -7.47 26.62
C GLU A 40 28.13 -6.15 27.07
N ILE A 41 27.42 -5.01 26.85
CA ILE A 41 27.84 -3.69 27.28
C ILE A 41 27.99 -3.63 28.82
N ASN A 42 27.04 -4.22 29.55
CA ASN A 42 27.09 -4.25 31.00
C ASN A 42 28.25 -5.11 31.53
N ARG A 43 28.54 -6.22 30.85
CA ARG A 43 29.74 -7.07 31.17
C ARG A 43 31.04 -6.30 30.94
N GLN A 44 31.13 -5.63 29.80
CA GLN A 44 32.30 -4.79 29.48
C GLN A 44 32.52 -3.68 30.52
N GLU A 45 31.44 -3.04 30.97
CA GLU A 45 31.49 -2.04 32.05
C GLU A 45 32.04 -2.66 33.36
N ALA A 46 31.53 -3.83 33.73
CA ALA A 46 31.97 -4.51 34.95
C ALA A 46 33.44 -4.93 34.87
N ASP A 47 33.87 -5.42 33.70
CA ASP A 47 35.26 -5.84 33.46
C ASP A 47 36.21 -4.63 33.55
N TRP A 48 35.87 -3.52 32.90
CA TRP A 48 36.67 -2.29 33.01
C TRP A 48 36.77 -1.74 34.43
N LYS A 49 35.69 -1.77 35.21
CA LYS A 49 35.73 -1.37 36.62
C LYS A 49 36.65 -2.24 37.45
N ARG A 50 36.67 -3.57 37.23
CA ARG A 50 37.56 -4.51 37.90
C ARG A 50 39.02 -4.25 37.49
N GLU A 51 39.32 -4.16 36.21
CA GLU A 51 40.64 -3.91 35.66
C GLU A 51 41.22 -2.57 36.14
N ASN A 52 40.42 -1.48 36.15
CA ASN A 52 40.88 -0.19 36.64
C ASN A 52 41.24 -0.24 38.12
N LYS A 53 40.43 -0.96 38.95
CA LYS A 53 40.70 -1.13 40.37
C LYS A 53 41.96 -1.94 40.62
N GLU A 54 42.16 -3.04 39.90
CA GLU A 54 43.33 -3.90 40.00
C GLU A 54 44.62 -3.18 39.55
N ALA A 55 44.55 -2.41 38.47
CA ALA A 55 45.66 -1.64 37.94
C ALA A 55 45.93 -0.30 38.67
N GLY A 56 45.11 0.09 39.64
CA GLY A 56 45.25 1.38 40.36
C GLY A 56 45.07 2.59 39.48
N ILE A 57 44.30 2.46 38.37
CA ILE A 57 44.05 3.57 37.46
C ILE A 57 43.18 4.63 38.11
N SER A 58 43.56 5.90 37.95
CA SER A 58 42.75 7.02 38.42
C SER A 58 41.44 7.12 37.64
N THR A 59 40.33 6.89 38.33
CA THR A 59 38.97 6.89 37.75
C THR A 59 38.09 7.91 38.46
N GLY A 60 36.93 8.21 37.88
CA GLY A 60 35.85 8.94 38.55
C GLY A 60 35.16 8.09 39.61
N ASP A 61 34.12 8.65 40.26
CA ASP A 61 33.34 7.97 41.33
C ASP A 61 32.69 6.65 40.89
N ASN A 62 32.50 6.46 39.57
CA ASN A 62 31.89 5.26 39.01
C ASN A 62 32.88 4.16 38.66
N GLY A 63 34.20 4.33 38.93
CA GLY A 63 35.23 3.33 38.65
C GLY A 63 35.65 3.21 37.19
N LEU A 64 35.30 4.19 36.36
CA LEU A 64 35.62 4.23 34.92
C LEU A 64 36.43 5.47 34.56
N THR A 65 37.27 5.39 33.55
CA THR A 65 37.87 6.57 32.92
C THR A 65 36.85 7.32 32.09
N ARG A 66 37.09 8.57 31.76
CA ARG A 66 36.21 9.39 30.91
C ARG A 66 36.02 8.75 29.53
N GLU A 67 37.10 8.24 28.94
CA GLU A 67 37.05 7.58 27.62
C GLU A 67 36.17 6.31 27.64
N GLN A 68 36.27 5.52 28.73
CA GLN A 68 35.43 4.33 28.91
C GLN A 68 33.95 4.70 29.10
N GLN A 69 33.65 5.78 29.85
CA GLN A 69 32.29 6.28 30.00
C GLN A 69 31.71 6.73 28.66
N ASP A 70 32.44 7.54 27.90
CA ASP A 70 32.02 8.02 26.58
C ASP A 70 31.78 6.85 25.60
N ALA A 71 32.63 5.81 25.66
CA ALA A 71 32.49 4.63 24.84
C ALA A 71 31.23 3.82 25.20
N LEU A 72 30.92 3.63 26.50
CA LEU A 72 29.72 2.93 26.95
C LEU A 72 28.45 3.72 26.62
N GLU A 73 28.47 5.03 26.78
CA GLU A 73 27.33 5.88 26.40
C GLU A 73 27.03 5.78 24.90
N LYS A 74 28.04 5.88 24.06
CA LYS A 74 27.92 5.69 22.61
C LYS A 74 27.41 4.29 22.26
N ALA A 75 27.92 3.24 22.91
CA ALA A 75 27.48 1.87 22.65
C ALA A 75 26.00 1.67 23.04
N ARG A 76 25.55 2.21 24.16
CA ARG A 76 24.14 2.16 24.61
C ARG A 76 23.22 2.94 23.68
N ALA A 77 23.65 4.15 23.30
CA ALA A 77 22.88 4.98 22.35
C ALA A 77 22.73 4.27 21.00
N SER A 78 23.83 3.74 20.45
CA SER A 78 23.84 3.01 19.18
C SER A 78 22.96 1.75 19.25
N ASN A 79 23.01 0.98 20.33
CA ASN A 79 22.13 -0.19 20.53
C ASN A 79 20.65 0.21 20.51
N THR A 80 20.30 1.28 21.19
CA THR A 80 18.91 1.78 21.24
C THR A 80 18.45 2.30 19.88
N GLU A 81 19.30 3.01 19.16
CA GLU A 81 18.99 3.52 17.82
C GLU A 81 18.84 2.37 16.80
N SER A 82 19.73 1.37 16.86
CA SER A 82 19.65 0.18 16.01
C SER A 82 18.35 -0.58 16.23
N ARG A 83 17.91 -0.76 17.48
CA ARG A 83 16.61 -1.36 17.80
C ARG A 83 15.46 -0.57 17.17
N LYS A 84 15.39 0.75 17.42
CA LYS A 84 14.32 1.60 16.87
C LYS A 84 14.25 1.57 15.36
N LYS A 85 15.42 1.58 14.71
CA LYS A 85 15.50 1.47 13.26
C LYS A 85 14.96 0.13 12.76
N ALA A 86 15.41 -0.97 13.37
CA ALA A 86 14.96 -2.32 13.00
C ALA A 86 13.45 -2.50 13.19
N GLU A 87 12.87 -2.03 14.32
CA GLU A 87 11.43 -2.04 14.55
C GLU A 87 10.68 -1.22 13.47
N THR A 88 11.17 -0.03 13.14
CA THR A 88 10.58 0.82 12.09
C THR A 88 10.62 0.15 10.73
N ASP A 89 11.71 -0.54 10.39
CA ASP A 89 11.85 -1.27 9.14
C ASP A 89 10.85 -2.44 9.05
N VAL A 90 10.63 -3.19 10.14
CA VAL A 90 9.64 -4.27 10.20
C VAL A 90 8.22 -3.74 9.97
N TYR A 91 7.83 -2.66 10.66
CA TYR A 91 6.49 -2.07 10.46
C TYR A 91 6.30 -1.48 9.05
N ARG A 92 7.37 -0.95 8.46
CA ARG A 92 7.34 -0.49 7.07
C ARG A 92 7.11 -1.64 6.09
N GLU A 93 7.84 -2.75 6.26
CA GLU A 93 7.66 -3.95 5.43
C GLU A 93 6.24 -4.52 5.55
N GLU A 94 5.67 -4.56 6.76
CA GLU A 94 4.29 -5.00 6.97
C GLU A 94 3.28 -4.09 6.28
N ALA A 95 3.45 -2.77 6.40
CA ALA A 95 2.59 -1.81 5.72
C ALA A 95 2.68 -1.91 4.18
N GLU A 96 3.88 -2.15 3.64
CA GLU A 96 4.10 -2.37 2.21
C GLU A 96 3.41 -3.67 1.75
N ALA A 97 3.58 -4.77 2.47
CA ALA A 97 2.92 -6.03 2.17
C ALA A 97 1.38 -5.93 2.23
N MET A 98 0.85 -5.20 3.20
CA MET A 98 -0.59 -4.96 3.30
C MET A 98 -1.10 -4.11 2.13
N ARG A 99 -0.38 -3.07 1.72
CA ARG A 99 -0.75 -2.26 0.55
C ARG A 99 -0.78 -3.11 -0.74
N ASP A 100 0.23 -3.97 -0.93
CA ASP A 100 0.29 -4.84 -2.10
C ASP A 100 -0.87 -5.84 -2.11
N TYR A 101 -1.18 -6.44 -0.96
CA TYR A 101 -2.35 -7.30 -0.80
C TYR A 101 -3.66 -6.57 -1.14
N LEU A 102 -3.85 -5.35 -0.62
CA LEU A 102 -5.06 -4.56 -0.89
C LEU A 102 -5.19 -4.11 -2.35
N LYS A 103 -4.06 -3.87 -3.04
CA LYS A 103 -4.09 -3.57 -4.49
C LYS A 103 -4.56 -4.76 -5.31
N GLU A 104 -4.22 -5.98 -4.90
CA GLU A 104 -4.54 -7.19 -5.65
C GLU A 104 -5.90 -7.80 -5.27
N TYR A 105 -6.22 -7.84 -3.97
CA TYR A 105 -7.38 -8.56 -3.44
C TYR A 105 -8.40 -7.67 -2.73
N GLY A 106 -8.13 -6.39 -2.57
CA GLY A 106 -9.02 -5.46 -1.90
C GLY A 106 -10.25 -5.10 -2.74
N THR A 107 -11.26 -4.54 -2.09
CA THR A 107 -12.35 -3.86 -2.79
C THR A 107 -11.81 -2.69 -3.61
N PHE A 108 -12.55 -2.22 -4.61
CA PHE A 108 -12.11 -1.06 -5.42
C PHE A 108 -11.77 0.17 -4.59
N GLN A 109 -12.47 0.41 -3.48
CA GLN A 109 -12.16 1.51 -2.57
C GLN A 109 -10.84 1.27 -1.83
N GLN A 110 -10.57 0.05 -1.37
CA GLN A 110 -9.31 -0.32 -0.72
C GLN A 110 -8.14 -0.27 -1.70
N GLN A 111 -8.34 -0.71 -2.94
CA GLN A 111 -7.33 -0.61 -4.00
C GLN A 111 -6.95 0.86 -4.27
N LYS A 112 -7.94 1.74 -4.41
CA LYS A 112 -7.69 3.19 -4.61
C LYS A 112 -6.96 3.82 -3.44
N LEU A 113 -7.33 3.46 -2.20
CA LEU A 113 -6.66 3.94 -1.00
C LEU A 113 -5.19 3.48 -0.97
N ALA A 114 -4.93 2.20 -1.20
CA ALA A 114 -3.58 1.64 -1.23
C ALA A 114 -2.70 2.30 -2.31
N ILE A 115 -3.24 2.55 -3.50
CA ILE A 115 -2.56 3.31 -4.57
C ILE A 115 -2.25 4.74 -4.11
N ALA A 116 -3.23 5.43 -3.52
CA ALA A 116 -3.06 6.80 -3.07
C ALA A 116 -1.97 6.92 -1.99
N GLU A 117 -1.91 6.00 -1.04
CA GLU A 117 -0.90 5.95 0.02
C GLU A 117 0.50 5.67 -0.54
N GLU A 118 0.63 4.72 -1.48
CA GLU A 118 1.90 4.41 -2.14
C GLU A 118 2.45 5.65 -2.87
N TYR A 119 1.62 6.30 -3.67
CA TYR A 119 2.04 7.49 -4.40
C TYR A 119 2.28 8.69 -3.49
N ALA A 120 1.53 8.86 -2.39
CA ALA A 120 1.79 9.90 -1.41
C ALA A 120 3.21 9.75 -0.80
N GLU A 121 3.64 8.52 -0.51
CA GLU A 121 4.99 8.26 -0.04
C GLU A 121 6.06 8.57 -1.10
N LYS A 122 5.85 8.15 -2.36
CA LYS A 122 6.76 8.46 -3.49
C LYS A 122 6.87 9.97 -3.72
N ILE A 123 5.73 10.69 -3.74
CA ILE A 123 5.67 12.15 -3.92
C ILE A 123 6.39 12.88 -2.78
N ARG A 124 6.28 12.40 -1.54
CA ARG A 124 7.01 12.95 -0.39
C ARG A 124 8.52 12.79 -0.53
N LYS A 125 8.99 11.69 -1.13
CA LYS A 125 10.42 11.40 -1.36
C LYS A 125 10.98 12.05 -2.62
N ALA A 126 10.13 12.59 -3.50
CA ALA A 126 10.53 13.20 -4.76
C ALA A 126 11.44 14.42 -4.55
N GLN A 127 12.52 14.46 -5.32
CA GLN A 127 13.57 15.48 -5.18
C GLN A 127 13.32 16.73 -6.04
N SER A 128 12.43 16.65 -7.01
CA SER A 128 12.11 17.76 -7.91
C SER A 128 10.60 17.95 -8.12
N GLN A 129 10.21 19.16 -8.53
CA GLN A 129 8.83 19.46 -8.86
C GLN A 129 8.34 18.67 -10.08
N GLY A 130 9.20 18.46 -11.09
CA GLY A 130 8.87 17.66 -12.27
C GLY A 130 8.58 16.20 -11.93
N GLU A 131 9.38 15.61 -11.02
CA GLU A 131 9.16 14.25 -10.49
C GLU A 131 7.82 14.17 -9.75
N ARG A 132 7.49 15.15 -8.90
CA ARG A 132 6.21 15.20 -8.18
C ARG A 132 5.03 15.22 -9.13
N LEU A 133 5.04 16.09 -10.13
CA LEU A 133 3.97 16.18 -11.14
C LEU A 133 3.81 14.89 -11.95
N THR A 134 4.92 14.23 -12.25
CA THR A 134 4.89 12.92 -12.94
C THR A 134 4.24 11.86 -12.07
N LEU A 135 4.62 11.79 -10.79
CA LEU A 135 4.05 10.84 -9.83
C LEU A 135 2.57 11.10 -9.56
N GLU A 136 2.14 12.36 -9.50
CA GLU A 136 0.72 12.73 -9.39
C GLU A 136 -0.09 12.24 -10.59
N LYS A 137 0.40 12.45 -11.81
CA LYS A 137 -0.25 11.94 -13.03
C LYS A 137 -0.33 10.40 -13.04
N GLN A 138 0.74 9.72 -12.60
CA GLN A 138 0.74 8.26 -12.52
C GLN A 138 -0.26 7.75 -11.48
N ARG A 139 -0.35 8.40 -10.32
CA ARG A 139 -1.38 8.10 -9.30
C ARG A 139 -2.78 8.21 -9.89
N ASP A 140 -3.07 9.35 -10.54
CA ASP A 140 -4.39 9.63 -11.08
C ASP A 140 -4.76 8.62 -12.18
N ALA A 141 -3.81 8.23 -13.02
CA ALA A 141 -4.00 7.17 -14.02
C ALA A 141 -4.26 5.80 -13.38
N ALA A 142 -3.54 5.45 -12.31
CA ALA A 142 -3.73 4.18 -11.61
C ALA A 142 -5.09 4.13 -10.89
N VAL A 143 -5.50 5.20 -10.23
CA VAL A 143 -6.84 5.31 -9.61
C VAL A 143 -7.94 5.24 -10.67
N HIS A 144 -7.77 5.95 -11.79
CA HIS A 144 -8.73 5.92 -12.89
C HIS A 144 -8.90 4.50 -13.47
N LYS A 145 -7.82 3.72 -13.57
CA LYS A 145 -7.91 2.31 -14.00
C LYS A 145 -8.81 1.50 -13.08
N VAL A 146 -8.66 1.64 -11.77
CA VAL A 146 -9.54 0.97 -10.79
C VAL A 146 -11.00 1.42 -10.91
N ASP A 147 -11.24 2.71 -11.15
CA ASP A 147 -12.59 3.23 -11.38
C ASP A 147 -13.22 2.64 -12.64
N MET A 148 -12.44 2.43 -13.70
CA MET A 148 -12.91 1.79 -14.94
C MET A 148 -13.23 0.32 -14.73
N GLU A 149 -12.38 -0.42 -14.03
CA GLU A 149 -12.66 -1.82 -13.66
C GLU A 149 -13.94 -1.92 -12.82
N ALA A 150 -14.12 -1.04 -11.83
CA ALA A 150 -15.32 -0.99 -11.01
C ALA A 150 -16.58 -0.70 -11.84
N LEU A 151 -16.49 0.23 -12.80
CA LEU A 151 -17.60 0.55 -13.70
C LEU A 151 -17.97 -0.67 -14.57
N THR A 152 -16.96 -1.30 -15.18
CA THR A 152 -17.15 -2.45 -16.05
C THR A 152 -17.79 -3.64 -15.32
N GLN A 153 -17.35 -3.90 -14.07
CA GLN A 153 -17.93 -4.96 -13.24
C GLN A 153 -19.34 -4.63 -12.73
N LYS A 154 -19.68 -3.36 -12.59
CA LYS A 154 -21.00 -2.93 -12.15
C LYS A 154 -22.07 -3.09 -13.21
N ILE A 155 -21.70 -2.97 -14.50
CA ILE A 155 -22.63 -3.09 -15.62
C ILE A 155 -23.15 -4.52 -15.69
N ASP A 156 -24.46 -4.70 -15.66
CA ASP A 156 -25.12 -5.97 -15.93
C ASP A 156 -25.14 -6.22 -17.46
N TRP A 157 -24.06 -6.78 -17.98
CA TRP A 157 -23.91 -7.10 -19.40
C TRP A 157 -24.93 -8.13 -19.87
N GLY A 158 -25.34 -9.06 -18.99
CA GLY A 158 -26.40 -10.04 -19.29
C GLY A 158 -27.73 -9.35 -19.57
N ALA A 159 -28.11 -8.39 -18.72
CA ALA A 159 -29.29 -7.57 -18.95
C ALA A 159 -29.13 -6.63 -20.15
N ALA A 160 -27.97 -6.01 -20.31
CA ALA A 160 -27.72 -5.05 -21.41
C ALA A 160 -27.88 -5.68 -22.80
N PHE A 161 -27.45 -6.94 -22.97
CA PHE A 161 -27.52 -7.66 -24.24
C PHE A 161 -28.60 -8.74 -24.30
N GLY A 162 -29.25 -9.04 -23.17
CA GLY A 162 -30.29 -10.05 -23.04
C GLY A 162 -31.73 -9.53 -23.18
N ASP A 163 -32.66 -10.22 -22.54
CA ASP A 163 -34.08 -9.86 -22.50
C ASP A 163 -34.36 -8.81 -21.41
N LEU A 164 -34.85 -7.66 -21.81
CA LEU A 164 -35.15 -6.52 -20.94
C LEU A 164 -36.58 -6.55 -20.37
N THR A 165 -37.45 -7.49 -20.82
CA THR A 165 -38.88 -7.49 -20.48
C THR A 165 -39.17 -7.71 -19.00
N GLY A 166 -38.23 -8.30 -18.25
CA GLY A 166 -38.34 -8.53 -16.81
C GLY A 166 -37.79 -7.38 -15.95
N LEU A 167 -37.18 -6.34 -16.53
CA LEU A 167 -36.62 -5.25 -15.79
C LEU A 167 -37.61 -4.15 -15.45
N LEU A 168 -37.56 -3.63 -14.22
CA LEU A 168 -38.30 -2.45 -13.82
C LEU A 168 -37.71 -1.18 -14.48
N ALA A 169 -38.56 -0.17 -14.68
CA ALA A 169 -38.14 1.10 -15.30
C ALA A 169 -36.92 1.75 -14.62
N ASP A 170 -36.80 1.65 -13.30
CA ASP A 170 -35.66 2.21 -12.57
C ASP A 170 -34.39 1.39 -12.76
N GLN A 171 -34.49 0.07 -12.89
CA GLN A 171 -33.35 -0.80 -13.23
C GLN A 171 -32.84 -0.50 -14.64
N MET A 172 -33.76 -0.31 -15.61
CA MET A 172 -33.42 0.11 -16.98
C MET A 172 -32.74 1.49 -17.01
N LYS A 173 -33.22 2.47 -16.20
CA LYS A 173 -32.59 3.79 -16.09
C LYS A 173 -31.17 3.72 -15.52
N ASN A 174 -30.98 2.89 -14.49
CA ASN A 174 -29.64 2.70 -13.89
C ASN A 174 -28.68 2.07 -14.88
N LEU A 175 -29.08 0.98 -15.54
CA LEU A 175 -28.29 0.30 -16.56
C LEU A 175 -27.94 1.24 -17.72
N LEU A 176 -28.94 2.03 -18.18
CA LEU A 176 -28.70 3.06 -19.21
C LEU A 176 -27.67 4.11 -18.75
N GLY A 177 -27.75 4.55 -17.49
CA GLY A 177 -26.78 5.47 -16.90
C GLY A 177 -25.37 4.90 -16.88
N GLU A 178 -25.22 3.65 -16.51
CA GLU A 178 -23.94 2.93 -16.48
C GLU A 178 -23.35 2.75 -17.88
N LEU A 179 -24.15 2.32 -18.85
CA LEU A 179 -23.71 2.20 -20.25
C LEU A 179 -23.30 3.56 -20.85
N LYS A 180 -24.05 4.63 -20.54
CA LYS A 180 -23.69 6.00 -20.98
C LYS A 180 -22.38 6.53 -20.32
N GLN A 181 -22.05 6.04 -19.15
CA GLN A 181 -20.74 6.34 -18.54
C GLN A 181 -19.64 5.51 -19.21
N TYR A 182 -19.90 4.22 -19.47
CA TYR A 182 -18.94 3.32 -20.11
C TYR A 182 -18.51 3.81 -21.50
N VAL A 183 -19.41 4.27 -22.35
CA VAL A 183 -19.07 4.78 -23.68
C VAL A 183 -18.18 6.04 -23.68
N LYS A 184 -18.02 6.71 -22.54
CA LYS A 184 -17.10 7.84 -22.39
C LYS A 184 -15.68 7.41 -22.03
N THR A 185 -15.48 6.14 -21.68
CA THR A 185 -14.21 5.61 -21.20
C THR A 185 -13.22 5.43 -22.36
N ASP A 186 -11.93 5.48 -22.06
CA ASP A 186 -10.89 5.24 -23.05
C ASP A 186 -10.83 3.76 -23.47
N GLU A 187 -11.26 2.85 -22.61
CA GLU A 187 -11.40 1.44 -22.91
C GLU A 187 -12.42 1.24 -24.05
N PHE A 188 -13.62 1.82 -23.90
CA PHE A 188 -14.63 1.76 -24.93
C PHE A 188 -14.17 2.43 -26.24
N LYS A 189 -13.53 3.58 -26.20
CA LYS A 189 -13.01 4.27 -27.38
C LYS A 189 -11.96 3.48 -28.15
N LYS A 190 -11.20 2.63 -27.43
CA LYS A 190 -10.18 1.75 -28.01
C LYS A 190 -10.73 0.39 -28.46
N SER A 191 -11.96 0.04 -28.08
CA SER A 191 -12.60 -1.20 -28.53
C SER A 191 -12.91 -1.17 -30.01
N GLY A 192 -13.06 -2.33 -30.62
CA GLY A 192 -13.38 -2.45 -32.04
C GLY A 192 -14.72 -1.82 -32.40
N ALA A 193 -14.86 -1.33 -33.64
CA ALA A 193 -16.10 -0.71 -34.10
C ALA A 193 -17.33 -1.61 -33.95
N ALA A 194 -17.17 -2.94 -34.10
CA ALA A 194 -18.24 -3.91 -33.92
C ALA A 194 -18.70 -3.96 -32.45
N ASP A 195 -17.75 -3.96 -31.50
CA ASP A 195 -18.05 -3.97 -30.06
C ASP A 195 -18.71 -2.68 -29.62
N GLN A 196 -18.26 -1.54 -30.14
CA GLN A 196 -18.87 -0.23 -29.91
C GLN A 196 -20.32 -0.21 -30.39
N GLN A 197 -20.58 -0.75 -31.60
CA GLN A 197 -21.94 -0.80 -32.16
C GLN A 197 -22.88 -1.60 -31.26
N VAL A 198 -22.45 -2.78 -30.77
CA VAL A 198 -23.28 -3.60 -29.86
C VAL A 198 -23.71 -2.86 -28.61
N VAL A 199 -22.79 -2.06 -28.01
CA VAL A 199 -23.12 -1.24 -26.83
C VAL A 199 -24.06 -0.09 -27.18
N TYR A 200 -23.88 0.56 -28.31
CA TYR A 200 -24.81 1.61 -28.76
C TYR A 200 -26.20 1.06 -29.04
N ASP A 201 -26.30 -0.10 -29.67
CA ASP A 201 -27.59 -0.79 -29.94
C ASP A 201 -28.31 -1.14 -28.61
N ALA A 202 -27.54 -1.56 -27.60
CA ALA A 202 -28.10 -1.82 -26.26
C ALA A 202 -28.65 -0.52 -25.61
N ILE A 203 -27.90 0.58 -25.71
CA ILE A 203 -28.34 1.90 -25.21
C ILE A 203 -29.63 2.32 -25.90
N GLU A 204 -29.72 2.23 -27.21
CA GLU A 204 -30.89 2.60 -27.99
C GLU A 204 -32.10 1.73 -27.62
N ARG A 205 -31.91 0.42 -27.52
CA ARG A 205 -32.96 -0.51 -27.14
C ARG A 205 -33.52 -0.20 -25.74
N ILE A 206 -32.66 0.03 -24.74
CA ILE A 206 -33.10 0.38 -23.39
C ILE A 206 -33.84 1.71 -23.39
N GLN A 207 -33.37 2.71 -24.14
CA GLN A 207 -34.05 4.01 -24.23
C GLN A 207 -35.42 3.91 -24.86
N SER A 208 -35.59 3.09 -25.90
CA SER A 208 -36.88 2.91 -26.58
C SER A 208 -37.93 2.25 -25.69
N MET A 209 -37.51 1.45 -24.70
CA MET A 209 -38.39 0.77 -23.74
C MET A 209 -38.79 1.63 -22.52
N LEU A 210 -38.09 2.73 -22.30
CA LEU A 210 -38.40 3.62 -21.17
C LEU A 210 -39.58 4.54 -21.46
N PRO A 211 -40.51 4.77 -20.49
CA PRO A 211 -41.60 5.70 -20.66
C PRO A 211 -41.10 7.12 -20.97
N GLY A 212 -41.56 7.70 -22.07
CA GLY A 212 -41.14 9.03 -22.55
C GLY A 212 -39.85 9.06 -23.36
N GLY A 213 -39.29 7.88 -23.69
CA GLY A 213 -38.18 7.75 -24.62
C GLY A 213 -38.63 7.98 -26.06
N ASN A 214 -38.57 9.23 -26.56
CA ASN A 214 -38.59 9.44 -28.02
C ASN A 214 -37.31 8.85 -28.58
N GLY A 215 -37.40 7.63 -29.14
CA GLY A 215 -36.31 6.81 -29.62
C GLY A 215 -35.67 7.33 -30.90
N THR A 216 -35.08 8.51 -30.82
CA THR A 216 -34.08 8.91 -31.81
C THR A 216 -32.93 9.57 -31.08
N LEU A 217 -32.01 8.74 -30.61
CA LEU A 217 -30.64 9.23 -30.48
C LEU A 217 -30.15 9.49 -31.90
N ASP A 218 -29.87 10.76 -32.16
CA ASP A 218 -29.18 11.16 -33.36
C ASP A 218 -27.73 10.65 -33.27
N PHE A 219 -27.54 9.35 -33.63
CA PHE A 219 -26.23 8.67 -33.65
C PHE A 219 -25.20 9.44 -34.46
N ALA A 220 -25.64 10.08 -35.53
CA ALA A 220 -24.78 10.97 -36.35
C ALA A 220 -24.23 12.13 -35.51
N ARG A 221 -25.02 12.66 -34.59
CA ARG A 221 -24.61 13.79 -33.73
C ARG A 221 -23.65 13.36 -32.60
N LEU A 222 -23.85 12.15 -32.02
CA LEU A 222 -22.93 11.57 -31.05
C LEU A 222 -21.61 11.17 -31.71
N GLN A 223 -21.65 10.57 -32.88
CA GLN A 223 -20.47 10.21 -33.66
C GLN A 223 -19.68 11.44 -34.11
N THR A 224 -20.37 12.50 -34.53
CA THR A 224 -19.76 13.81 -34.92
C THR A 224 -19.12 14.49 -33.69
N GLN A 225 -19.75 14.44 -32.52
CA GLN A 225 -19.17 14.99 -31.30
C GLN A 225 -17.95 14.20 -30.81
N MET A 226 -17.93 12.88 -31.03
CA MET A 226 -16.78 12.04 -30.69
C MET A 226 -15.61 12.24 -31.63
N HIS A 227 -15.86 12.40 -32.94
CA HIS A 227 -14.80 12.74 -33.90
C HIS A 227 -14.22 14.14 -33.63
N ALA A 228 -15.06 15.13 -33.29
CA ALA A 228 -14.60 16.47 -32.94
C ALA A 228 -13.76 16.53 -31.66
N LEU A 229 -13.89 15.54 -30.73
CA LEU A 229 -13.05 15.42 -29.54
C LEU A 229 -11.77 14.59 -29.81
N GLY A 230 -11.75 13.75 -30.84
CA GLY A 230 -10.59 12.97 -31.27
C GLY A 230 -9.57 13.75 -32.09
N ASP A 231 -10.02 14.81 -32.79
CA ASP A 231 -9.17 15.67 -33.63
C ASP A 231 -8.56 16.85 -32.83
N ALA A 232 -8.83 16.96 -31.54
CA ALA A 232 -8.37 18.06 -30.66
C ALA A 232 -7.23 17.64 -29.69
N VAL A 233 -6.50 16.54 -29.99
CA VAL A 233 -5.31 16.10 -29.20
C VAL A 233 -4.10 16.04 -30.10
#